data_03a6035e9077cca01b312114ae50f976
#
_entry.id   03a6035e9077cca01b312114ae50f976
#
_cell.length_a   1.000
_cell.length_b   1.000
_cell.length_c   1.000
_cell.angle_alpha   90.00
_cell.angle_beta   90.00
_cell.angle_gamma   90.00
#
_symmetry.space_group_name_H-M   'P 1'
#
loop_
_entity.id
_entity.type
_entity.pdbx_description
1 polymer ?
#
loop_
_entity_poly.entity_id
_entity_poly.type
_entity_poly.pdbx_seq_one_letter_code
_entity_poly.pdbx_strand_id
1 'polypeptide(L)'
;MVRRFPLIFLLLLLPPCLAQAQGRVDCSVLNSRILKEPVRYCVLLPPGYDPHSQRRYPVLYFLHGLGNNEQTLFNSGGWSVIEDLRQQHRIDDFLMVAPAGKQSFYINSADGRVRYTDFFIREFMPFIEGKYAIRRERRARGITGLSMGGYGALRLAFAYPELFSSVSAESAALITDSPAELNTAMRSRTPLGRLLGAVFGNPINVVHWRQNDPLVLAKSNAAGVRKLAIYFNCGRNDDYGFEKGAEALHRQLVTEGIPHEFHLYPGDHSLGYFQDHIGETIEFHSRAFESDK
;
A
#
# COMPACT_ATOMS: atom_id res chain seq x y z
N MET A 1 20.88 39.65 69.03
CA MET A 1 19.65 39.54 68.19
C MET A 1 20.03 38.92 66.81
N VAL A 2 19.79 37.66 66.65
CA VAL A 2 20.09 36.95 65.41
C VAL A 2 18.76 36.82 64.65
N ARG A 3 18.63 37.55 63.52
CA ARG A 3 17.46 37.43 62.62
C ARG A 3 17.57 36.17 61.80
N ARG A 4 16.68 35.20 62.00
CA ARG A 4 16.50 34.00 61.14
C ARG A 4 15.60 34.39 59.96
N PHE A 5 16.13 34.33 58.73
CA PHE A 5 15.32 34.38 57.48
C PHE A 5 14.76 33.00 57.19
N PRO A 6 13.48 32.87 56.88
CA PRO A 6 12.91 31.60 56.45
C PRO A 6 13.33 31.33 55.00
N LEU A 7 13.92 30.17 54.78
CA LEU A 7 14.17 29.63 53.42
C LEU A 7 12.82 29.18 52.84
N ILE A 8 12.30 29.92 51.86
CA ILE A 8 11.12 29.52 51.12
C ILE A 8 11.61 28.55 50.02
N PHE A 9 11.28 27.25 50.19
CA PHE A 9 11.50 26.25 49.18
C PHE A 9 10.40 26.41 48.10
N LEU A 10 10.76 27.00 46.95
CA LEU A 10 9.89 27.04 45.77
C LEU A 10 9.87 25.67 45.10
N LEU A 11 8.85 24.87 45.37
CA LEU A 11 8.62 23.59 44.65
C LEU A 11 8.24 23.90 43.21
N LEU A 12 9.19 23.81 42.29
CA LEU A 12 8.93 23.82 40.83
C LEU A 12 8.14 22.56 40.47
N LEU A 13 6.83 22.67 40.38
CA LEU A 13 5.95 21.67 39.78
C LEU A 13 6.27 21.64 38.26
N LEU A 14 7.16 20.74 37.84
CA LEU A 14 7.31 20.41 36.43
C LEU A 14 5.98 19.80 35.94
N PRO A 15 5.39 20.32 34.84
CA PRO A 15 4.21 19.69 34.28
C PRO A 15 4.54 18.24 33.92
N PRO A 16 3.60 17.29 34.17
CA PRO A 16 3.81 15.90 33.75
C PRO A 16 4.03 15.91 32.26
N CYS A 17 5.18 15.41 31.81
CA CYS A 17 5.43 15.09 30.41
C CYS A 17 4.43 13.97 30.05
N LEU A 18 3.30 14.35 29.45
CA LEU A 18 2.34 13.40 28.88
C LEU A 18 3.08 12.70 27.74
N ALA A 19 3.66 11.54 28.01
CA ALA A 19 4.17 10.67 26.97
C ALA A 19 2.98 10.42 26.01
N GLN A 20 3.06 10.98 24.81
CA GLN A 20 2.06 10.69 23.78
C GLN A 20 2.09 9.19 23.50
N ALA A 21 0.95 8.55 23.63
CA ALA A 21 0.83 7.14 23.31
C ALA A 21 1.22 6.95 21.84
N GLN A 22 2.14 6.02 21.59
CA GLN A 22 2.53 5.64 20.23
C GLN A 22 1.61 4.55 19.69
N GLY A 23 1.49 4.47 18.38
CA GLY A 23 0.87 3.34 17.72
C GLY A 23 1.65 2.04 18.00
N ARG A 24 1.05 0.89 17.73
CA ARG A 24 1.73 -0.42 17.85
C ARG A 24 1.52 -1.27 16.63
N VAL A 25 2.49 -2.13 16.34
CA VAL A 25 2.40 -3.12 15.25
C VAL A 25 2.07 -4.48 15.84
N ASP A 26 0.93 -5.04 15.44
CA ASP A 26 0.51 -6.40 15.77
C ASP A 26 0.70 -7.30 14.55
N CYS A 27 1.58 -8.32 14.63
CA CYS A 27 1.78 -9.30 13.57
C CYS A 27 1.14 -10.64 13.93
N SER A 28 0.51 -11.29 12.94
CA SER A 28 -0.23 -12.53 13.14
C SER A 28 -0.28 -13.34 11.84
N VAL A 29 -0.99 -14.46 11.89
CA VAL A 29 -1.14 -15.40 10.77
C VAL A 29 -2.61 -15.69 10.52
N LEU A 30 -3.00 -15.70 9.25
CA LEU A 30 -4.26 -16.24 8.78
C LEU A 30 -4.02 -17.56 8.06
N ASN A 31 -4.62 -18.66 8.52
CA ASN A 31 -4.60 -19.93 7.79
C ASN A 31 -5.61 -19.84 6.64
N SER A 32 -5.11 -19.54 5.44
CA SER A 32 -5.95 -19.34 4.27
C SER A 32 -6.51 -20.65 3.74
N ARG A 33 -7.82 -20.67 3.53
CA ARG A 33 -8.52 -21.77 2.85
C ARG A 33 -8.36 -21.69 1.33
N ILE A 34 -8.23 -20.47 0.80
CA ILE A 34 -8.10 -20.23 -0.64
C ILE A 34 -6.68 -20.56 -1.10
N LEU A 35 -5.64 -20.09 -0.39
CA LEU A 35 -4.24 -20.37 -0.71
C LEU A 35 -3.75 -21.71 -0.15
N LYS A 36 -4.51 -22.32 0.80
CA LYS A 36 -4.19 -23.58 1.47
C LYS A 36 -2.85 -23.55 2.22
N GLU A 37 -2.50 -22.37 2.75
CA GLU A 37 -1.28 -22.15 3.50
C GLU A 37 -1.46 -21.02 4.52
N PRO A 38 -0.59 -20.92 5.54
CA PRO A 38 -0.56 -19.79 6.45
C PRO A 38 -0.05 -18.54 5.73
N VAL A 39 -0.77 -17.43 5.86
CA VAL A 39 -0.38 -16.11 5.36
C VAL A 39 -0.13 -15.19 6.54
N ARG A 40 1.09 -14.67 6.64
CA ARG A 40 1.46 -13.70 7.66
C ARG A 40 0.91 -12.33 7.28
N TYR A 41 0.63 -11.52 8.28
CA TYR A 41 0.27 -10.12 8.09
C TYR A 41 0.64 -9.32 9.35
N CYS A 42 0.86 -8.02 9.17
CA CYS A 42 1.03 -7.07 10.26
C CYS A 42 0.01 -5.94 10.15
N VAL A 43 -0.40 -5.40 11.29
CA VAL A 43 -1.33 -4.29 11.39
C VAL A 43 -0.72 -3.22 12.28
N LEU A 44 -0.55 -2.00 11.76
CA LEU A 44 -0.25 -0.83 12.56
C LEU A 44 -1.55 -0.27 13.10
N LEU A 45 -1.66 -0.26 14.42
CA LEU A 45 -2.80 0.26 15.17
C LEU A 45 -2.48 1.69 15.65
N PRO A 46 -3.43 2.63 15.55
CA PRO A 46 -3.21 3.99 16.03
C PRO A 46 -3.07 4.07 17.55
N PRO A 47 -2.53 5.19 18.07
CA PRO A 47 -2.46 5.42 19.51
C PRO A 47 -3.83 5.28 20.17
N GLY A 48 -3.87 4.64 21.35
CA GLY A 48 -5.12 4.46 22.10
C GLY A 48 -6.16 3.53 21.42
N TYR A 49 -5.73 2.72 20.42
CA TYR A 49 -6.62 1.73 19.81
C TYR A 49 -7.16 0.75 20.85
N ASP A 50 -8.50 0.68 20.95
CA ASP A 50 -9.24 -0.27 21.76
C ASP A 50 -10.25 -1.04 20.87
N PRO A 51 -10.11 -2.36 20.73
CA PRO A 51 -11.02 -3.18 19.92
C PRO A 51 -12.47 -3.21 20.47
N HIS A 52 -12.65 -2.88 21.76
CA HIS A 52 -13.95 -2.88 22.44
C HIS A 52 -14.66 -1.52 22.38
N SER A 53 -13.97 -0.46 21.96
CA SER A 53 -14.56 0.87 21.81
C SER A 53 -15.58 0.91 20.66
N GLN A 54 -16.44 1.94 20.66
CA GLN A 54 -17.35 2.21 19.54
C GLN A 54 -16.66 2.87 18.34
N ARG A 55 -15.42 3.38 18.54
CA ARG A 55 -14.66 4.02 17.48
C ARG A 55 -14.27 3.02 16.41
N ARG A 56 -14.51 3.38 15.14
CA ARG A 56 -14.10 2.62 13.96
C ARG A 56 -13.22 3.48 13.07
N TYR A 57 -12.20 2.87 12.49
CA TYR A 57 -11.14 3.56 11.76
C TYR A 57 -11.18 3.23 10.27
N PRO A 58 -10.72 4.12 9.39
CA PRO A 58 -10.35 3.74 8.03
C PRO A 58 -9.24 2.69 8.03
N VAL A 59 -9.08 2.02 6.89
CA VAL A 59 -8.00 1.06 6.68
C VAL A 59 -7.25 1.35 5.39
N LEU A 60 -5.93 1.36 5.47
CA LEU A 60 -5.02 1.40 4.34
C LEU A 60 -4.33 0.03 4.21
N TYR A 61 -4.60 -0.68 3.12
CA TYR A 61 -3.89 -1.91 2.79
C TYR A 61 -2.57 -1.58 2.10
N PHE A 62 -1.46 -2.04 2.66
CA PHE A 62 -0.11 -1.83 2.13
C PHE A 62 0.44 -3.11 1.53
N LEU A 63 0.84 -3.06 0.26
CA LEU A 63 1.38 -4.19 -0.50
C LEU A 63 2.89 -4.01 -0.71
N HIS A 64 3.68 -4.95 -0.19
CA HIS A 64 5.14 -4.88 -0.25
C HIS A 64 5.72 -5.22 -1.64
N GLY A 65 6.94 -4.78 -1.91
CA GLY A 65 7.68 -5.09 -3.13
C GLY A 65 8.21 -6.53 -3.19
N LEU A 66 8.73 -6.92 -4.35
CA LEU A 66 9.36 -8.23 -4.55
C LEU A 66 10.58 -8.41 -3.62
N GLY A 67 10.70 -9.58 -3.02
CA GLY A 67 11.77 -9.87 -2.05
C GLY A 67 11.52 -9.35 -0.63
N ASN A 68 10.48 -8.58 -0.42
CA ASN A 68 10.04 -8.04 0.85
C ASN A 68 8.95 -8.91 1.50
N ASN A 69 8.44 -8.48 2.66
CA ASN A 69 7.40 -9.17 3.41
C ASN A 69 6.48 -8.19 4.16
N GLU A 70 5.55 -8.72 4.93
CA GLU A 70 4.56 -7.98 5.72
C GLU A 70 5.14 -7.02 6.77
N GLN A 71 6.40 -7.18 7.15
CA GLN A 71 7.07 -6.33 8.15
C GLN A 71 7.91 -5.21 7.53
N THR A 72 8.15 -5.26 6.22
CA THR A 72 9.14 -4.39 5.56
C THR A 72 8.85 -2.91 5.80
N LEU A 73 7.61 -2.46 5.62
CA LEU A 73 7.26 -1.06 5.86
C LEU A 73 7.63 -0.60 7.27
N PHE A 74 7.29 -1.42 8.27
CA PHE A 74 7.45 -1.06 9.68
C PHE A 74 8.91 -1.10 10.11
N ASN A 75 9.68 -2.05 9.61
CA ASN A 75 11.10 -2.22 9.92
C ASN A 75 12.01 -1.27 9.13
N SER A 76 11.50 -0.68 8.04
CA SER A 76 12.25 0.22 7.15
C SER A 76 11.99 1.71 7.42
N GLY A 77 11.58 2.09 8.61
CA GLY A 77 11.36 3.49 8.97
C GLY A 77 9.96 4.03 8.63
N GLY A 78 9.12 3.32 7.88
CA GLY A 78 7.77 3.78 7.55
C GLY A 78 6.89 4.00 8.77
N TRP A 79 7.09 3.23 9.85
CA TRP A 79 6.41 3.50 11.13
C TRP A 79 6.76 4.87 11.67
N SER A 80 8.06 5.24 11.74
CA SER A 80 8.49 6.53 12.26
C SER A 80 7.87 7.68 11.46
N VAL A 81 7.84 7.58 10.13
CA VAL A 81 7.20 8.58 9.28
C VAL A 81 5.70 8.73 9.63
N ILE A 82 4.98 7.63 9.81
CA ILE A 82 3.56 7.67 10.17
C ILE A 82 3.34 8.32 11.54
N GLU A 83 4.15 7.99 12.55
CA GLU A 83 4.05 8.58 13.88
C GLU A 83 4.40 10.08 13.86
N ASP A 84 5.42 10.49 13.10
CA ASP A 84 5.78 11.89 12.93
C ASP A 84 4.65 12.69 12.27
N LEU A 85 4.02 12.16 11.21
CA LEU A 85 2.88 12.78 10.55
C LEU A 85 1.67 12.93 11.50
N ARG A 86 1.42 11.92 12.34
CA ARG A 86 0.37 11.99 13.38
C ARG A 86 0.67 13.07 14.42
N GLN A 87 1.89 13.12 14.94
CA GLN A 87 2.31 14.11 15.94
C GLN A 87 2.22 15.54 15.38
N GLN A 88 2.49 15.70 14.08
CA GLN A 88 2.35 16.98 13.38
C GLN A 88 0.90 17.29 12.96
N HIS A 89 -0.07 16.45 13.29
CA HIS A 89 -1.49 16.58 12.88
C HIS A 89 -1.68 16.69 11.36
N ARG A 90 -0.80 16.07 10.57
CA ARG A 90 -0.87 16.03 9.11
C ARG A 90 -1.73 14.89 8.60
N ILE A 91 -2.00 13.91 9.45
CA ILE A 91 -2.87 12.76 9.13
C ILE A 91 -3.81 12.46 10.30
N ASP A 92 -5.01 11.97 9.97
CA ASP A 92 -5.94 11.36 10.92
C ASP A 92 -5.55 9.90 11.23
N ASP A 93 -6.17 9.33 12.26
CA ASP A 93 -5.96 7.94 12.63
C ASP A 93 -6.63 6.96 11.65
N PHE A 94 -5.88 6.02 11.13
CA PHE A 94 -6.34 4.86 10.39
C PHE A 94 -5.49 3.63 10.73
N LEU A 95 -6.00 2.44 10.43
CA LEU A 95 -5.19 1.21 10.51
C LEU A 95 -4.43 1.01 9.20
N MET A 96 -3.17 0.58 9.29
CA MET A 96 -2.44 0.12 8.13
C MET A 96 -2.22 -1.39 8.21
N VAL A 97 -2.56 -2.12 7.14
CA VAL A 97 -2.55 -3.58 7.10
C VAL A 97 -1.68 -4.08 5.97
N ALA A 98 -0.64 -4.83 6.30
CA ALA A 98 0.31 -5.37 5.35
C ALA A 98 0.25 -6.92 5.32
N PRO A 99 -0.35 -7.55 4.30
CA PRO A 99 -0.29 -9.00 4.11
C PRO A 99 1.01 -9.43 3.42
N ALA A 100 1.48 -10.66 3.70
CA ALA A 100 2.54 -11.29 2.93
C ALA A 100 2.05 -11.62 1.51
N GLY A 101 2.63 -10.96 0.50
CA GLY A 101 2.31 -11.13 -0.92
C GLY A 101 3.17 -12.15 -1.64
N LYS A 102 4.29 -12.58 -1.02
CA LYS A 102 5.31 -13.43 -1.65
C LYS A 102 5.75 -12.85 -3.00
N GLN A 103 5.61 -13.61 -4.08
CA GLN A 103 5.97 -13.23 -5.46
C GLN A 103 4.74 -13.25 -6.38
N SER A 104 3.54 -13.05 -5.83
CA SER A 104 2.27 -13.25 -6.53
C SER A 104 1.85 -12.09 -7.43
N PHE A 105 2.52 -10.95 -7.40
CA PHE A 105 2.01 -9.69 -7.98
C PHE A 105 0.59 -9.35 -7.47
N TYR A 106 0.17 -9.98 -6.37
CA TYR A 106 -1.15 -9.84 -5.77
C TYR A 106 -2.31 -10.22 -6.70
N ILE A 107 -2.03 -11.07 -7.70
CA ILE A 107 -3.01 -11.59 -8.65
C ILE A 107 -3.15 -13.12 -8.54
N ASN A 108 -4.22 -13.64 -9.12
CA ASN A 108 -4.31 -15.08 -9.37
C ASN A 108 -3.29 -15.44 -10.47
N SER A 109 -2.57 -16.55 -10.33
CA SER A 109 -1.66 -17.01 -11.38
C SER A 109 -2.44 -17.52 -12.62
N ALA A 110 -1.82 -17.45 -13.79
CA ALA A 110 -2.44 -17.87 -15.04
C ALA A 110 -2.87 -19.35 -15.06
N ASP A 111 -2.19 -20.20 -14.29
CA ASP A 111 -2.51 -21.63 -14.13
C ASP A 111 -3.53 -21.90 -12.99
N GLY A 112 -3.97 -20.86 -12.28
CA GLY A 112 -4.93 -20.93 -11.18
C GLY A 112 -4.42 -21.60 -9.90
N ARG A 113 -3.13 -21.94 -9.80
CA ARG A 113 -2.55 -22.59 -8.62
C ARG A 113 -2.43 -21.62 -7.43
N VAL A 114 -2.05 -20.37 -7.68
CA VAL A 114 -2.00 -19.30 -6.69
C VAL A 114 -3.19 -18.39 -6.94
N ARG A 115 -4.12 -18.31 -6.01
CA ARG A 115 -5.35 -17.52 -6.13
C ARG A 115 -5.31 -16.30 -5.21
N TYR A 116 -4.28 -15.45 -5.40
CA TYR A 116 -4.01 -14.37 -4.44
C TYR A 116 -5.09 -13.28 -4.46
N THR A 117 -5.59 -12.87 -5.64
CA THR A 117 -6.70 -11.90 -5.72
C THR A 117 -7.94 -12.43 -4.99
N ASP A 118 -8.31 -13.71 -5.21
CA ASP A 118 -9.45 -14.32 -4.54
C ASP A 118 -9.26 -14.36 -3.03
N PHE A 119 -8.05 -14.72 -2.57
CA PHE A 119 -7.68 -14.69 -1.16
C PHE A 119 -7.83 -13.28 -0.59
N PHE A 120 -7.23 -12.30 -1.23
CA PHE A 120 -7.21 -10.92 -0.72
C PHE A 120 -8.61 -10.35 -0.55
N ILE A 121 -9.46 -10.49 -1.58
CA ILE A 121 -10.80 -9.89 -1.60
C ILE A 121 -11.81 -10.72 -0.79
N ARG A 122 -11.81 -12.04 -0.95
CA ARG A 122 -12.89 -12.91 -0.42
C ARG A 122 -12.59 -13.50 0.95
N GLU A 123 -11.32 -13.48 1.39
CA GLU A 123 -10.93 -14.07 2.66
C GLU A 123 -10.19 -13.06 3.56
N PHE A 124 -9.13 -12.41 3.06
CA PHE A 124 -8.27 -11.56 3.88
C PHE A 124 -8.97 -10.26 4.31
N MET A 125 -9.52 -9.48 3.37
CA MET A 125 -10.23 -8.24 3.72
C MET A 125 -11.38 -8.48 4.71
N PRO A 126 -12.31 -9.43 4.46
CA PRO A 126 -13.38 -9.73 5.42
C PRO A 126 -12.87 -10.18 6.79
N PHE A 127 -11.80 -10.97 6.83
CA PHE A 127 -11.18 -11.41 8.07
C PHE A 127 -10.61 -10.23 8.88
N ILE A 128 -9.84 -9.35 8.24
CA ILE A 128 -9.25 -8.15 8.86
C ILE A 128 -10.35 -7.23 9.37
N GLU A 129 -11.34 -6.94 8.56
CA GLU A 129 -12.45 -6.06 8.91
C GLU A 129 -13.40 -6.67 9.95
N GLY A 130 -13.37 -7.99 10.13
CA GLY A 130 -14.06 -8.69 11.20
C GLY A 130 -13.31 -8.69 12.52
N LYS A 131 -11.96 -8.71 12.45
CA LYS A 131 -11.08 -8.81 13.61
C LYS A 131 -10.77 -7.47 14.25
N TYR A 132 -10.67 -6.39 13.45
CA TYR A 132 -10.27 -5.06 13.92
C TYR A 132 -11.42 -4.06 13.84
N ALA A 133 -11.33 -2.98 14.60
CA ALA A 133 -12.32 -1.91 14.65
C ALA A 133 -12.27 -1.02 13.39
N ILE A 134 -12.66 -1.55 12.24
CA ILE A 134 -12.58 -0.93 10.92
C ILE A 134 -13.97 -0.47 10.45
N ARG A 135 -14.03 0.67 9.78
CA ARG A 135 -15.18 1.11 8.98
C ARG A 135 -15.21 0.31 7.67
N ARG A 136 -16.30 -0.45 7.43
CA ARG A 136 -16.38 -1.42 6.32
C ARG A 136 -16.93 -0.84 5.02
N GLU A 137 -17.18 0.45 4.96
CA GLU A 137 -17.61 1.12 3.74
C GLU A 137 -16.44 1.44 2.79
N ARG A 138 -16.73 1.53 1.49
CA ARG A 138 -15.78 1.86 0.42
C ARG A 138 -14.94 3.10 0.74
N ARG A 139 -15.59 4.19 1.20
CA ARG A 139 -14.95 5.47 1.51
C ARG A 139 -13.87 5.39 2.60
N ALA A 140 -13.88 4.35 3.41
CA ALA A 140 -12.91 4.14 4.47
C ALA A 140 -11.82 3.10 4.10
N ARG A 141 -11.74 2.67 2.82
CA ARG A 141 -10.72 1.74 2.34
C ARG A 141 -9.80 2.38 1.33
N GLY A 142 -8.51 2.38 1.62
CA GLY A 142 -7.44 2.72 0.69
C GLY A 142 -6.55 1.50 0.42
N ILE A 143 -5.82 1.55 -0.69
CA ILE A 143 -4.80 0.55 -1.02
C ILE A 143 -3.57 1.23 -1.59
N THR A 144 -2.40 0.80 -1.15
CA THR A 144 -1.11 1.34 -1.59
C THR A 144 -0.08 0.23 -1.72
N GLY A 145 1.04 0.51 -2.38
CA GLY A 145 2.15 -0.43 -2.45
C GLY A 145 3.36 0.08 -3.19
N LEU A 146 4.44 -0.68 -3.04
CA LEU A 146 5.76 -0.38 -3.61
C LEU A 146 6.09 -1.40 -4.71
N SER A 147 6.61 -0.96 -5.87
CA SER A 147 7.14 -1.87 -6.89
C SER A 147 6.10 -2.93 -7.32
N MET A 148 6.37 -4.22 -7.09
CA MET A 148 5.39 -5.31 -7.24
C MET A 148 4.07 -5.02 -6.50
N GLY A 149 4.15 -4.46 -5.29
CA GLY A 149 2.98 -4.08 -4.50
C GLY A 149 2.23 -2.89 -5.09
N GLY A 150 2.96 -1.93 -5.69
CA GLY A 150 2.36 -0.80 -6.42
C GLY A 150 1.57 -1.28 -7.64
N TYR A 151 2.13 -2.24 -8.39
CA TYR A 151 1.38 -2.94 -9.45
C TYR A 151 0.11 -3.59 -8.90
N GLY A 152 0.24 -4.36 -7.81
CA GLY A 152 -0.89 -5.03 -7.16
C GLY A 152 -1.97 -4.06 -6.68
N ALA A 153 -1.58 -2.93 -6.08
CA ALA A 153 -2.50 -1.91 -5.60
C ALA A 153 -3.30 -1.28 -6.75
N LEU A 154 -2.62 -0.80 -7.79
CA LEU A 154 -3.26 -0.26 -9.01
C LEU A 154 -4.19 -1.30 -9.65
N ARG A 155 -3.69 -2.52 -9.83
CA ARG A 155 -4.47 -3.60 -10.44
C ARG A 155 -5.73 -3.93 -9.63
N LEU A 156 -5.63 -4.06 -8.30
CA LEU A 156 -6.78 -4.37 -7.45
C LEU A 156 -7.79 -3.22 -7.46
N ALA A 157 -7.34 -1.98 -7.29
CA ALA A 157 -8.24 -0.83 -7.27
C ALA A 157 -8.92 -0.59 -8.63
N PHE A 158 -8.19 -0.77 -9.74
CA PHE A 158 -8.76 -0.55 -11.08
C PHE A 158 -9.70 -1.68 -11.52
N ALA A 159 -9.47 -2.90 -11.05
CA ALA A 159 -10.36 -4.03 -11.33
C ALA A 159 -11.61 -4.04 -10.42
N TYR A 160 -11.50 -3.52 -9.19
CA TYR A 160 -12.56 -3.52 -8.18
C TYR A 160 -12.75 -2.12 -7.55
N PRO A 161 -13.06 -1.09 -8.34
CA PRO A 161 -13.17 0.29 -7.85
C PRO A 161 -14.33 0.50 -6.87
N GLU A 162 -15.24 -0.46 -6.77
CA GLU A 162 -16.31 -0.46 -5.76
C GLU A 162 -15.82 -0.83 -4.35
N LEU A 163 -14.60 -1.38 -4.22
CA LEU A 163 -14.04 -1.78 -2.93
C LEU A 163 -13.23 -0.67 -2.26
N PHE A 164 -12.62 0.23 -3.04
CA PHE A 164 -11.67 1.23 -2.55
C PHE A 164 -12.11 2.65 -2.90
N SER A 165 -11.81 3.62 -2.03
CA SER A 165 -11.96 5.05 -2.32
C SER A 165 -10.70 5.66 -2.93
N SER A 166 -9.53 5.14 -2.52
CA SER A 166 -8.24 5.69 -2.92
C SER A 166 -7.22 4.59 -3.22
N VAL A 167 -6.32 4.88 -4.15
CA VAL A 167 -5.19 4.03 -4.50
C VAL A 167 -3.94 4.88 -4.69
N SER A 168 -2.82 4.39 -4.17
CA SER A 168 -1.52 4.95 -4.50
C SER A 168 -0.50 3.87 -4.86
N ALA A 169 0.58 4.27 -5.55
CA ALA A 169 1.65 3.37 -5.95
C ALA A 169 2.98 4.11 -6.06
N GLU A 170 4.03 3.53 -5.48
CA GLU A 170 5.38 4.05 -5.59
C GLU A 170 6.24 3.11 -6.44
N SER A 171 6.87 3.65 -7.49
CA SER A 171 7.66 2.92 -8.48
C SER A 171 7.02 1.57 -8.87
N ALA A 172 5.72 1.62 -9.19
CA ALA A 172 4.95 0.42 -9.53
C ALA A 172 5.59 -0.35 -10.68
N ALA A 173 5.64 -1.68 -10.57
CA ALA A 173 6.20 -2.56 -11.60
C ALA A 173 5.31 -2.61 -12.86
N LEU A 174 5.11 -1.45 -13.48
CA LEU A 174 4.34 -1.28 -14.71
C LEU A 174 5.24 -1.58 -15.93
N ILE A 175 5.02 -2.75 -16.51
CA ILE A 175 5.82 -3.26 -17.63
C ILE A 175 5.17 -2.82 -18.94
N THR A 176 5.91 -2.07 -19.76
CA THR A 176 5.44 -1.59 -21.07
C THR A 176 5.74 -2.54 -22.23
N ASP A 177 6.59 -3.54 -21.99
CA ASP A 177 6.91 -4.55 -23.00
C ASP A 177 5.67 -5.39 -23.36
N SER A 178 5.51 -5.69 -24.63
CA SER A 178 4.45 -6.56 -25.08
C SER A 178 4.66 -8.01 -24.60
N PRO A 179 3.60 -8.83 -24.48
CA PRO A 179 3.75 -10.25 -24.18
C PRO A 179 4.71 -11.01 -25.11
N ALA A 180 4.85 -10.57 -26.37
CA ALA A 180 5.77 -11.17 -27.34
C ALA A 180 7.24 -10.86 -27.01
N GLU A 181 7.54 -9.61 -26.62
CA GLU A 181 8.86 -9.17 -26.17
C GLU A 181 9.25 -9.87 -24.87
N LEU A 182 8.33 -9.92 -23.90
CA LEU A 182 8.53 -10.64 -22.65
C LEU A 182 8.78 -12.14 -22.86
N ASN A 183 8.05 -12.78 -23.75
CA ASN A 183 8.28 -14.19 -24.10
C ASN A 183 9.69 -14.41 -24.70
N THR A 184 10.19 -13.45 -25.46
CA THR A 184 11.55 -13.49 -26.00
C THR A 184 12.59 -13.36 -24.89
N ALA A 185 12.40 -12.38 -23.99
CA ALA A 185 13.26 -12.20 -22.82
C ALA A 185 13.22 -13.40 -21.86
N MET A 186 12.08 -14.05 -21.70
CA MET A 186 11.91 -15.23 -20.83
C MET A 186 12.67 -16.46 -21.32
N ARG A 187 12.96 -16.56 -22.61
CA ARG A 187 13.78 -17.68 -23.19
C ARG A 187 15.18 -17.71 -22.58
N SER A 188 15.71 -16.59 -22.11
CA SER A 188 17.01 -16.50 -21.44
C SER A 188 17.03 -17.11 -20.04
N ARG A 189 15.90 -17.60 -19.52
CA ARG A 189 15.72 -18.24 -18.20
C ARG A 189 16.23 -17.39 -17.01
N THR A 190 16.13 -16.07 -17.12
CA THR A 190 16.46 -15.16 -16.01
C THR A 190 15.55 -15.40 -14.80
N PRO A 191 15.97 -15.02 -13.58
CA PRO A 191 15.10 -15.08 -12.39
C PRO A 191 13.78 -14.33 -12.60
N LEU A 192 13.82 -13.14 -13.21
CA LEU A 192 12.62 -12.35 -13.52
C LEU A 192 11.73 -13.06 -14.53
N GLY A 193 12.29 -13.64 -15.59
CA GLY A 193 11.53 -14.41 -16.58
C GLY A 193 10.82 -15.62 -15.96
N ARG A 194 11.47 -16.34 -15.04
CA ARG A 194 10.82 -17.43 -14.30
C ARG A 194 9.66 -16.95 -13.43
N LEU A 195 9.85 -15.82 -12.76
CA LEU A 195 8.82 -15.21 -11.93
C LEU A 195 7.60 -14.79 -12.77
N LEU A 196 7.81 -14.04 -13.84
CA LEU A 196 6.73 -13.63 -14.74
C LEU A 196 6.02 -14.84 -15.35
N GLY A 197 6.76 -15.90 -15.70
CA GLY A 197 6.18 -17.14 -16.20
C GLY A 197 5.31 -17.86 -15.16
N ALA A 198 5.69 -17.85 -13.88
CA ALA A 198 4.88 -18.44 -12.81
C ALA A 198 3.57 -17.68 -12.58
N VAL A 199 3.58 -16.36 -12.76
CA VAL A 199 2.43 -15.49 -12.54
C VAL A 199 1.54 -15.38 -13.77
N PHE A 200 2.14 -15.09 -14.94
CA PHE A 200 1.42 -14.75 -16.18
C PHE A 200 1.37 -15.89 -17.22
N GLY A 201 2.00 -17.04 -16.91
CA GLY A 201 2.09 -18.19 -17.82
C GLY A 201 3.42 -18.22 -18.61
N ASN A 202 3.81 -19.42 -19.05
CA ASN A 202 5.00 -19.62 -19.89
C ASN A 202 4.65 -20.57 -21.08
N PRO A 203 4.43 -20.02 -22.28
CA PRO A 203 4.49 -18.60 -22.66
C PRO A 203 3.44 -17.74 -21.93
N ILE A 204 3.65 -16.42 -21.92
CA ILE A 204 2.70 -15.47 -21.31
C ILE A 204 1.30 -15.69 -21.91
N ASN A 205 0.32 -15.91 -21.03
CA ASN A 205 -1.08 -15.95 -21.41
C ASN A 205 -1.56 -14.50 -21.65
N VAL A 206 -1.72 -14.13 -22.91
CA VAL A 206 -2.05 -12.76 -23.34
C VAL A 206 -3.39 -12.29 -22.77
N VAL A 207 -4.38 -13.17 -22.64
CA VAL A 207 -5.70 -12.84 -22.07
C VAL A 207 -5.55 -12.54 -20.59
N HIS A 208 -4.86 -13.42 -19.87
CA HIS A 208 -4.60 -13.24 -18.43
C HIS A 208 -3.76 -11.99 -18.17
N TRP A 209 -2.73 -11.73 -18.97
CA TRP A 209 -1.93 -10.49 -18.90
C TRP A 209 -2.83 -9.26 -18.98
N ARG A 210 -3.62 -9.14 -20.06
CA ARG A 210 -4.50 -7.97 -20.28
C ARG A 210 -5.54 -7.77 -19.18
N GLN A 211 -6.06 -8.85 -18.61
CA GLN A 211 -7.02 -8.78 -17.50
C GLN A 211 -6.40 -8.27 -16.20
N ASN A 212 -5.07 -8.30 -16.10
CA ASN A 212 -4.36 -7.91 -14.90
C ASN A 212 -3.44 -6.69 -15.10
N ASP A 213 -3.33 -6.16 -16.31
CA ASP A 213 -2.50 -5.00 -16.62
C ASP A 213 -3.22 -3.69 -16.21
N PRO A 214 -2.65 -2.90 -15.26
CA PRO A 214 -3.24 -1.62 -14.85
C PRO A 214 -3.44 -0.63 -15.99
N LEU A 215 -2.58 -0.62 -17.02
CA LEU A 215 -2.72 0.23 -18.21
C LEU A 215 -3.98 -0.13 -19.01
N VAL A 216 -4.24 -1.42 -19.17
CA VAL A 216 -5.43 -1.91 -19.85
C VAL A 216 -6.68 -1.64 -19.01
N LEU A 217 -6.61 -1.87 -17.70
CA LEU A 217 -7.73 -1.66 -16.77
C LEU A 217 -8.12 -0.18 -16.67
N ALA A 218 -7.16 0.74 -16.69
CA ALA A 218 -7.42 2.19 -16.71
C ALA A 218 -8.33 2.60 -17.85
N LYS A 219 -8.18 1.94 -19.02
CA LYS A 219 -9.02 2.16 -20.20
C LYS A 219 -10.33 1.36 -20.15
N SER A 220 -10.24 0.05 -19.94
CA SER A 220 -11.39 -0.87 -20.05
C SER A 220 -12.41 -0.67 -18.94
N ASN A 221 -12.01 -0.12 -17.79
CA ASN A 221 -12.87 0.20 -16.64
C ASN A 221 -12.82 1.69 -16.27
N ALA A 222 -12.63 2.59 -17.26
CA ALA A 222 -12.46 4.03 -17.03
C ALA A 222 -13.55 4.64 -16.15
N ALA A 223 -14.82 4.22 -16.33
CA ALA A 223 -15.94 4.73 -15.53
C ALA A 223 -15.83 4.35 -14.04
N GLY A 224 -15.31 3.17 -13.71
CA GLY A 224 -15.06 2.75 -12.35
C GLY A 224 -13.83 3.44 -11.78
N VAL A 225 -12.73 3.48 -12.53
CA VAL A 225 -11.45 4.07 -12.12
C VAL A 225 -11.58 5.56 -11.83
N ARG A 226 -12.43 6.30 -12.60
CA ARG A 226 -12.73 7.72 -12.36
C ARG A 226 -13.32 8.02 -10.97
N LYS A 227 -13.85 7.01 -10.28
CA LYS A 227 -14.39 7.17 -8.92
C LYS A 227 -13.35 7.06 -7.82
N LEU A 228 -12.10 6.73 -8.17
CA LEU A 228 -11.00 6.60 -7.23
C LEU A 228 -10.27 7.93 -7.09
N ALA A 229 -9.81 8.26 -5.90
CA ALA A 229 -8.68 9.15 -5.73
C ALA A 229 -7.41 8.35 -6.07
N ILE A 230 -6.55 8.90 -6.95
CA ILE A 230 -5.39 8.19 -7.50
C ILE A 230 -4.14 9.04 -7.32
N TYR A 231 -3.10 8.46 -6.72
CA TYR A 231 -1.77 9.04 -6.58
C TYR A 231 -0.72 8.02 -6.99
N PHE A 232 0.29 8.41 -7.74
CA PHE A 232 1.46 7.55 -7.94
C PHE A 232 2.69 8.38 -8.26
N ASN A 233 3.85 7.82 -7.90
CA ASN A 233 5.13 8.41 -8.20
C ASN A 233 6.13 7.35 -8.68
N CYS A 234 7.24 7.80 -9.28
CA CYS A 234 8.35 6.95 -9.66
C CYS A 234 9.64 7.77 -9.66
N GLY A 235 10.76 7.11 -9.36
CA GLY A 235 12.08 7.69 -9.55
C GLY A 235 12.40 7.89 -11.03
N ARG A 236 13.01 9.05 -11.41
CA ARG A 236 13.37 9.35 -12.81
C ARG A 236 14.43 8.42 -13.38
N ASN A 237 15.22 7.81 -12.50
CA ASN A 237 16.29 6.89 -12.85
C ASN A 237 16.02 5.51 -12.24
N ASP A 238 14.76 5.06 -12.28
CA ASP A 238 14.36 3.76 -11.75
C ASP A 238 15.19 2.63 -12.39
N ASP A 239 15.82 1.80 -11.58
CA ASP A 239 16.75 0.75 -12.03
C ASP A 239 16.12 -0.31 -12.95
N TYR A 240 14.80 -0.43 -12.93
CA TYR A 240 14.03 -1.36 -13.75
C TYR A 240 13.32 -0.68 -14.93
N GLY A 241 13.44 0.67 -15.04
CA GLY A 241 12.78 1.43 -16.09
C GLY A 241 11.27 1.61 -15.89
N PHE A 242 10.79 1.48 -14.64
CA PHE A 242 9.35 1.61 -14.32
C PHE A 242 8.82 3.03 -14.46
N GLU A 243 9.68 4.04 -14.56
CA GLU A 243 9.31 5.41 -14.92
C GLU A 243 8.56 5.47 -16.26
N LYS A 244 8.93 4.63 -17.23
CA LYS A 244 8.24 4.54 -18.53
C LYS A 244 6.82 4.03 -18.38
N GLY A 245 6.64 3.03 -17.52
CA GLY A 245 5.32 2.49 -17.17
C GLY A 245 4.45 3.50 -16.44
N ALA A 246 5.04 4.25 -15.49
CA ALA A 246 4.36 5.31 -14.77
C ALA A 246 3.91 6.44 -15.70
N GLU A 247 4.78 6.90 -16.61
CA GLU A 247 4.42 7.87 -17.65
C GLU A 247 3.34 7.35 -18.61
N ALA A 248 3.40 6.06 -18.98
CA ALA A 248 2.38 5.43 -19.83
C ALA A 248 1.02 5.41 -19.13
N LEU A 249 0.99 5.10 -17.83
CA LEU A 249 -0.24 5.16 -17.02
C LEU A 249 -0.76 6.59 -16.93
N HIS A 250 0.11 7.57 -16.66
CA HIS A 250 -0.27 8.99 -16.66
C HIS A 250 -0.93 9.40 -17.97
N ARG A 251 -0.29 9.13 -19.11
CA ARG A 251 -0.86 9.43 -20.43
C ARG A 251 -2.22 8.75 -20.65
N GLN A 252 -2.35 7.49 -20.22
CA GLN A 252 -3.62 6.77 -20.35
C GLN A 252 -4.73 7.42 -19.51
N LEU A 253 -4.45 7.75 -18.24
CA LEU A 253 -5.42 8.40 -17.36
C LEU A 253 -5.84 9.79 -17.87
N VAL A 254 -4.88 10.58 -18.40
CA VAL A 254 -5.17 11.86 -19.07
C VAL A 254 -6.11 11.64 -20.27
N THR A 255 -5.82 10.66 -21.12
CA THR A 255 -6.62 10.33 -22.31
C THR A 255 -8.06 9.95 -21.93
N GLU A 256 -8.24 9.22 -20.85
CA GLU A 256 -9.57 8.82 -20.35
C GLU A 256 -10.25 9.93 -19.51
N GLY A 257 -9.61 11.08 -19.31
CA GLY A 257 -10.13 12.17 -18.47
C GLY A 257 -10.30 11.75 -17.00
N ILE A 258 -9.41 10.93 -16.47
CA ILE A 258 -9.43 10.44 -15.08
C ILE A 258 -8.54 11.33 -14.23
N PRO A 259 -9.09 12.03 -13.20
CA PRO A 259 -8.30 12.84 -12.27
C PRO A 259 -7.29 11.97 -11.49
N HIS A 260 -6.04 12.44 -11.40
CA HIS A 260 -4.99 11.76 -10.66
C HIS A 260 -3.83 12.71 -10.32
N GLU A 261 -3.06 12.35 -9.31
CA GLU A 261 -1.78 12.99 -8.96
C GLU A 261 -0.64 12.09 -9.43
N PHE A 262 0.30 12.64 -10.22
CA PHE A 262 1.46 11.90 -10.72
C PHE A 262 2.73 12.73 -10.58
N HIS A 263 3.78 12.09 -10.06
CA HIS A 263 5.09 12.72 -9.87
C HIS A 263 6.23 11.83 -10.34
N LEU A 264 7.20 12.44 -11.02
CA LEU A 264 8.51 11.85 -11.28
C LEU A 264 9.55 12.61 -10.44
N TYR A 265 10.01 11.98 -9.37
CA TYR A 265 11.01 12.57 -8.49
C TYR A 265 12.43 12.18 -8.91
N PRO A 266 13.46 12.97 -8.55
CA PRO A 266 14.82 12.49 -8.60
C PRO A 266 14.98 11.24 -7.72
N GLY A 267 15.63 10.19 -8.24
CA GLY A 267 15.85 8.96 -7.47
C GLY A 267 15.81 7.71 -8.34
N ASP A 268 16.10 6.59 -7.71
CA ASP A 268 16.24 5.26 -8.27
C ASP A 268 15.15 4.29 -7.72
N HIS A 269 15.35 2.97 -7.82
CA HIS A 269 14.45 1.95 -7.27
C HIS A 269 14.94 1.43 -5.92
N SER A 270 15.32 2.33 -5.02
CA SER A 270 15.92 2.00 -3.73
C SER A 270 14.97 2.13 -2.54
N LEU A 271 15.36 1.52 -1.42
CA LEU A 271 14.67 1.70 -0.16
C LEU A 271 14.68 3.16 0.29
N GLY A 272 15.78 3.91 0.01
CA GLY A 272 15.88 5.33 0.31
C GLY A 272 14.79 6.14 -0.39
N TYR A 273 14.61 5.90 -1.70
CA TYR A 273 13.54 6.53 -2.46
C TYR A 273 12.15 6.31 -1.83
N PHE A 274 11.84 5.07 -1.45
CA PHE A 274 10.55 4.76 -0.81
C PHE A 274 10.40 5.42 0.55
N GLN A 275 11.46 5.51 1.34
CA GLN A 275 11.43 6.19 2.64
C GLN A 275 11.19 7.71 2.49
N ASP A 276 11.76 8.32 1.48
CA ASP A 276 11.63 9.75 1.23
C ASP A 276 10.21 10.15 0.77
N HIS A 277 9.49 9.24 0.09
CA HIS A 277 8.19 9.54 -0.54
C HIS A 277 6.97 8.89 0.12
N ILE A 278 7.15 7.92 1.04
CA ILE A 278 6.03 7.27 1.71
C ILE A 278 5.14 8.25 2.49
N GLY A 279 5.70 9.35 3.00
CA GLY A 279 4.94 10.37 3.72
C GLY A 279 3.84 11.00 2.87
N GLU A 280 4.15 11.33 1.61
CA GLU A 280 3.18 11.91 0.66
C GLU A 280 2.04 10.93 0.36
N THR A 281 2.37 9.66 0.18
CA THR A 281 1.40 8.56 0.02
C THR A 281 0.45 8.47 1.20
N ILE A 282 0.97 8.51 2.43
CA ILE A 282 0.19 8.43 3.66
C ILE A 282 -0.75 9.63 3.81
N GLU A 283 -0.26 10.84 3.56
CA GLU A 283 -1.08 12.07 3.59
C GLU A 283 -2.18 12.06 2.52
N PHE A 284 -1.86 11.61 1.32
CA PHE A 284 -2.84 11.47 0.26
C PHE A 284 -4.02 10.60 0.69
N HIS A 285 -3.77 9.44 1.29
CA HIS A 285 -4.84 8.55 1.77
C HIS A 285 -5.60 9.15 2.95
N SER A 286 -4.93 9.84 3.89
CA SER A 286 -5.60 10.53 4.99
C SER A 286 -6.59 11.57 4.46
N ARG A 287 -6.19 12.43 3.51
CA ARG A 287 -7.10 13.38 2.84
C ARG A 287 -8.27 12.69 2.14
N ALA A 288 -8.02 11.56 1.47
CA ALA A 288 -9.08 10.80 0.79
C ALA A 288 -10.11 10.21 1.76
N PHE A 289 -9.71 9.81 2.98
CA PHE A 289 -10.63 9.33 4.01
C PHE A 289 -11.45 10.45 4.68
N GLU A 290 -10.98 11.69 4.61
CA GLU A 290 -11.66 12.88 5.17
C GLU A 290 -12.67 13.49 4.21
N SER A 291 -12.39 13.49 2.91
CA SER A 291 -13.20 14.16 1.88
C SER A 291 -14.65 13.65 1.79
N ASP A 292 -14.96 12.56 2.49
CA ASP A 292 -16.27 11.91 2.53
C ASP A 292 -16.94 12.00 3.94
N LYS A 293 -16.50 12.95 4.81
CA LYS A 293 -17.11 13.18 6.14
C LYS A 293 -18.41 13.99 6.06
#